data_17ac763210984efc83bfcbb7fc6c84c5
#
_entry.id   17ac763210984efc83bfcbb7fc6c84c5
#
_cell.length_a   1.000
_cell.length_b   1.000
_cell.length_c   1.000
_cell.angle_alpha   90.00
_cell.angle_beta   90.00
_cell.angle_gamma   90.00
#
_symmetry.space_group_name_H-M   'P 1'
#
loop_
_entity.id
_entity.type
_entity.pdbx_description
1 polymer ?
#
loop_
_entity_poly.entity_id
_entity_poly.type
_entity_poly.pdbx_seq_one_letter_code
_entity_poly.pdbx_strand_id
1 'polypeptide(L)'
;MPSRKWTKPRDERIQIHHADLLFRDVATTGDGQVLKGNVLLSHSGMRLSCDSAVFYEASNSFMAYGKVKFRQGDTLSLTGDSLYYDGTSQFARVFRNVVMKHRKMTLYTELLNYDRIKGSGFYDTGGKIVDGKTVLTSQKGEYFTAKRDAQFNEDVLLINNKKDSLLTNDLHYDTRSKWAHATGPTNLFSGGSHIYTIDGEYNTQTERAKLTKRPQLFNKGRKLVGDSISYDKHRGYSEAFRNIIFIDSVDINNKNILLGDYGYYNEPKGEAMVTKRALGKNFSRGADTLFVHADTLRLYSYNLKTDSAYRVLHGYPHVRSYRTDIQAVCDSLVFNSHLNLLSLYRDPIAWSDDRQILGEEINVFTNDSTIDSVYIERQALIVQSLPDSALFNQVAGNLMQAYFRNGDIYQTRVDGNAILVNFPMEKDSTFLYQNYCEAAKLRVDVRDKKMQRFWAGPNPIAKTYPIGMAPPEHNRLANFAWFDNIRPRGPEDLFEWRPKSAETRLKEMPRRNAPLQSLHLQTAANDSTQLKTENAQPKSSKVANSETKATTSQAKATTSQKATTSQAKVTASQTKATTSQKATTSQTKEAQETKKTKTTKATKAAK
;
A
#
# COMPACT_ATOMS: atom_id res chain seq x y z
N MET A 1 54.43 40.50 22.37
CA MET A 1 53.28 41.41 22.45
C MET A 1 52.51 41.27 21.15
N PRO A 2 51.23 40.86 21.13
CA PRO A 2 50.49 40.75 19.90
C PRO A 2 50.04 42.14 19.46
N SER A 3 50.31 42.49 18.21
CA SER A 3 49.92 43.73 17.57
C SER A 3 48.37 43.87 17.57
N ARG A 4 47.86 44.86 18.29
CA ARG A 4 46.47 45.31 18.21
C ARG A 4 46.18 45.76 16.79
N LYS A 5 45.45 44.96 16.00
CA LYS A 5 44.83 45.44 14.74
C LYS A 5 43.89 46.57 15.08
N TRP A 6 44.21 47.75 14.67
CA TRP A 6 43.31 48.90 14.68
C TRP A 6 42.13 48.60 13.74
N THR A 7 40.99 48.29 14.32
CA THR A 7 39.72 48.31 13.59
C THR A 7 39.33 49.76 13.43
N LYS A 8 39.19 50.21 12.19
CA LYS A 8 38.60 51.53 11.89
C LYS A 8 37.32 51.71 12.70
N PRO A 9 37.06 52.91 13.33
CA PRO A 9 35.82 53.18 13.99
C PRO A 9 34.68 52.93 13.00
N ARG A 10 33.66 52.19 13.39
CA ARG A 10 32.42 52.01 12.62
C ARG A 10 31.82 53.39 12.46
N ASP A 11 31.58 53.81 11.20
CA ASP A 11 30.92 55.03 10.85
C ASP A 11 29.46 54.98 11.38
N GLU A 12 29.21 55.54 12.52
CA GLU A 12 27.94 55.48 13.23
C GLU A 12 26.89 56.43 12.65
N ARG A 13 27.28 57.31 11.70
CA ARG A 13 26.38 58.27 11.04
C ARG A 13 26.19 57.96 9.57
N ILE A 14 24.99 58.35 9.07
CA ILE A 14 24.70 58.32 7.65
C ILE A 14 25.54 59.36 6.94
N GLN A 15 26.23 58.94 5.86
CA GLN A 15 27.09 59.79 5.03
C GLN A 15 26.41 60.12 3.71
N ILE A 16 26.39 61.41 3.35
CA ILE A 16 25.96 61.89 2.05
C ILE A 16 27.16 61.94 1.13
N HIS A 17 27.16 61.13 0.05
CA HIS A 17 28.26 61.10 -0.93
C HIS A 17 28.00 61.99 -2.13
N HIS A 18 26.73 62.10 -2.54
CA HIS A 18 26.35 62.87 -3.72
C HIS A 18 24.88 63.31 -3.64
N ALA A 19 24.64 64.54 -4.12
CA ALA A 19 23.35 65.06 -4.53
C ALA A 19 23.61 66.23 -5.49
N ASP A 20 22.81 66.37 -6.54
CA ASP A 20 22.96 67.51 -7.48
C ASP A 20 22.58 68.81 -6.81
N LEU A 21 21.60 68.78 -5.88
CA LEU A 21 21.11 69.93 -5.13
C LEU A 21 20.87 69.53 -3.66
N LEU A 22 21.33 70.39 -2.74
CA LEU A 22 21.05 70.30 -1.30
C LEU A 22 20.53 71.62 -0.82
N PHE A 23 19.35 71.64 -0.16
CA PHE A 23 18.74 72.83 0.44
C PHE A 23 17.89 72.43 1.67
N ARG A 24 17.54 73.43 2.45
CA ARG A 24 16.65 73.30 3.59
C ARG A 24 15.36 74.04 3.31
N ASP A 25 14.22 73.37 3.47
CA ASP A 25 12.87 73.93 3.36
C ASP A 25 12.09 73.66 4.65
N VAL A 26 12.20 74.60 5.58
CA VAL A 26 11.61 74.46 6.91
C VAL A 26 10.10 74.37 6.86
N ALA A 27 9.46 74.98 5.85
CA ALA A 27 8.01 74.96 5.71
C ALA A 27 7.45 73.58 5.34
N THR A 28 8.18 72.79 4.55
CA THR A 28 7.72 71.49 4.07
C THR A 28 8.37 70.31 4.77
N THR A 29 9.61 70.45 5.22
CA THR A 29 10.39 69.33 5.78
C THR A 29 10.87 69.53 7.24
N GLY A 30 10.50 70.66 7.86
CA GLY A 30 10.96 71.00 9.21
C GLY A 30 12.50 71.10 9.27
N ASP A 31 13.12 70.29 10.16
CA ASP A 31 14.58 70.25 10.30
C ASP A 31 15.29 69.40 9.23
N GLY A 32 14.55 68.82 8.28
CA GLY A 32 15.10 67.97 7.24
C GLY A 32 15.89 68.72 6.18
N GLN A 33 17.02 68.20 5.76
CA GLN A 33 17.80 68.62 4.59
C GLN A 33 17.29 67.89 3.35
N VAL A 34 16.86 68.63 2.33
CA VAL A 34 16.35 68.10 1.06
C VAL A 34 17.50 67.88 0.11
N LEU A 35 17.64 66.67 -0.36
CA LEU A 35 18.62 66.23 -1.37
C LEU A 35 17.84 65.93 -2.66
N LYS A 36 18.26 66.45 -3.81
CA LYS A 36 17.65 66.20 -5.12
C LYS A 36 18.70 65.88 -6.16
N GLY A 37 18.37 64.93 -7.06
CA GLY A 37 19.15 64.50 -8.19
C GLY A 37 20.30 63.57 -7.80
N ASN A 38 20.33 62.38 -8.36
CA ASN A 38 21.43 61.39 -8.22
C ASN A 38 21.91 61.19 -6.77
N VAL A 39 20.97 61.16 -5.83
CA VAL A 39 21.32 61.07 -4.41
C VAL A 39 22.00 59.75 -4.09
N LEU A 40 23.13 59.84 -3.41
CA LEU A 40 23.92 58.67 -2.95
C LEU A 40 24.23 58.82 -1.45
N LEU A 41 23.76 57.86 -0.69
CA LEU A 41 23.95 57.76 0.78
C LEU A 41 24.66 56.46 1.15
N SER A 42 25.40 56.46 2.28
CA SER A 42 25.90 55.24 2.86
C SER A 42 25.81 55.23 4.39
N HIS A 43 25.75 54.06 4.97
CA HIS A 43 25.81 53.85 6.43
C HIS A 43 26.26 52.43 6.76
N SER A 44 27.34 52.29 7.54
CA SER A 44 27.81 50.96 8.04
C SER A 44 27.88 49.84 6.97
N GLY A 45 28.45 50.17 5.79
CA GLY A 45 28.60 49.24 4.67
C GLY A 45 27.34 49.07 3.79
N MET A 46 26.27 49.79 4.08
CA MET A 46 25.12 49.93 3.19
C MET A 46 25.35 51.08 2.21
N ARG A 47 24.82 50.98 0.99
CA ARG A 47 24.73 52.03 0.00
C ARG A 47 23.27 52.18 -0.50
N LEU A 48 22.85 53.42 -0.62
CA LEU A 48 21.51 53.75 -1.15
C LEU A 48 21.64 54.79 -2.26
N SER A 49 20.91 54.59 -3.34
CA SER A 49 20.69 55.58 -4.39
C SER A 49 19.20 55.84 -4.60
N CYS A 50 18.83 57.10 -4.88
CA CYS A 50 17.44 57.51 -5.15
C CYS A 50 17.41 58.85 -5.96
N ASP A 51 16.25 59.23 -6.43
CA ASP A 51 16.07 60.50 -7.15
C ASP A 51 16.04 61.67 -6.18
N SER A 52 15.52 61.53 -4.97
CA SER A 52 15.50 62.59 -3.93
C SER A 52 15.42 61.96 -2.53
N ALA A 53 15.89 62.70 -1.53
CA ALA A 53 15.77 62.29 -0.14
C ALA A 53 15.60 63.52 0.79
N VAL A 54 14.97 63.26 1.95
CA VAL A 54 14.98 64.21 3.07
C VAL A 54 15.81 63.58 4.18
N PHE A 55 16.88 64.23 4.54
CA PHE A 55 17.81 63.74 5.57
C PHE A 55 17.59 64.53 6.87
N TYR A 56 17.43 63.81 7.97
CA TYR A 56 17.27 64.32 9.34
C TYR A 56 18.52 64.03 10.15
N GLU A 57 19.38 65.03 10.29
CA GLU A 57 20.68 64.87 10.95
C GLU A 57 20.52 64.53 12.44
N ALA A 58 19.59 65.17 13.14
CA ALA A 58 19.39 64.98 14.58
C ALA A 58 18.96 63.55 14.94
N SER A 59 18.08 62.92 14.16
CA SER A 59 17.63 61.55 14.33
C SER A 59 18.48 60.51 13.57
N ASN A 60 19.51 60.97 12.85
CA ASN A 60 20.30 60.08 11.97
C ASN A 60 19.46 59.22 11.06
N SER A 61 18.45 59.80 10.43
CA SER A 61 17.47 59.10 9.58
C SER A 61 17.25 59.81 8.25
N PHE A 62 16.68 59.12 7.28
CA PHE A 62 16.25 59.71 6.02
C PHE A 62 15.02 59.08 5.44
N MET A 63 14.30 59.82 4.61
CA MET A 63 13.25 59.37 3.73
C MET A 63 13.70 59.54 2.29
N ALA A 64 13.79 58.45 1.51
CA ALA A 64 14.22 58.42 0.12
C ALA A 64 13.00 58.23 -0.80
N TYR A 65 13.01 58.88 -1.96
CA TYR A 65 11.94 58.82 -2.94
C TYR A 65 12.49 58.70 -4.37
N GLY A 66 11.77 57.94 -5.18
CA GLY A 66 12.04 57.73 -6.59
C GLY A 66 13.22 56.82 -6.86
N LYS A 67 12.99 55.74 -7.58
CA LYS A 67 13.97 54.75 -7.99
C LYS A 67 14.91 54.29 -6.87
N VAL A 68 14.36 54.11 -5.67
CA VAL A 68 15.14 53.77 -4.50
C VAL A 68 15.81 52.43 -4.69
N LYS A 69 17.13 52.38 -4.47
CA LYS A 69 17.96 51.19 -4.56
C LYS A 69 18.91 51.12 -3.37
N PHE A 70 18.62 50.23 -2.47
CA PHE A 70 19.41 49.94 -1.29
C PHE A 70 20.23 48.69 -1.53
N ARG A 71 21.50 48.69 -1.17
CA ARG A 71 22.43 47.53 -1.28
C ARG A 71 23.17 47.31 0.02
N GLN A 72 23.33 46.03 0.39
CA GLN A 72 24.16 45.61 1.52
C GLN A 72 25.07 44.44 1.07
N GLY A 73 26.37 44.77 0.96
CA GLY A 73 27.29 43.84 0.31
C GLY A 73 26.93 43.55 -1.15
N ASP A 74 27.40 42.40 -1.66
CA ASP A 74 27.19 42.01 -3.06
C ASP A 74 25.96 41.11 -3.25
N THR A 75 25.35 40.63 -2.16
CA THR A 75 24.32 39.60 -2.21
C THR A 75 22.91 40.10 -1.95
N LEU A 76 22.73 41.26 -1.31
CA LEU A 76 21.45 41.79 -0.94
C LEU A 76 21.16 43.13 -1.64
N SER A 77 20.03 43.22 -2.27
CA SER A 77 19.50 44.49 -2.78
C SER A 77 17.99 44.60 -2.48
N LEU A 78 17.57 45.84 -2.12
CA LEU A 78 16.18 46.23 -1.95
C LEU A 78 15.86 47.37 -2.94
N THR A 79 14.72 47.32 -3.58
CA THR A 79 14.20 48.40 -4.43
C THR A 79 12.76 48.68 -4.07
N GLY A 80 12.30 49.90 -4.26
CA GLY A 80 10.93 50.34 -4.03
C GLY A 80 10.74 51.79 -4.47
N ASP A 81 9.51 52.29 -4.35
CA ASP A 81 9.19 53.68 -4.73
C ASP A 81 9.69 54.67 -3.67
N SER A 82 9.63 54.29 -2.39
CA SER A 82 10.14 55.10 -1.29
C SER A 82 10.71 54.23 -0.16
N LEU A 83 11.59 54.80 0.64
CA LEU A 83 12.24 54.11 1.75
C LEU A 83 12.52 55.05 2.91
N TYR A 84 12.06 54.66 4.10
CA TYR A 84 12.49 55.24 5.37
C TYR A 84 13.63 54.44 5.95
N TYR A 85 14.66 55.09 6.41
CA TYR A 85 15.80 54.44 7.09
C TYR A 85 16.15 55.16 8.37
N ASP A 86 16.21 54.41 9.46
CA ASP A 86 16.73 54.87 10.76
C ASP A 86 18.15 54.31 10.92
N GLY A 87 19.13 55.19 10.94
CA GLY A 87 20.56 54.84 11.09
C GLY A 87 20.91 54.34 12.50
N THR A 88 20.18 54.78 13.54
CA THR A 88 20.43 54.39 14.92
C THR A 88 20.03 52.94 15.15
N SER A 89 18.84 52.56 14.75
CA SER A 89 18.37 51.16 14.83
C SER A 89 18.80 50.30 13.65
N GLN A 90 19.34 50.90 12.60
CA GLN A 90 19.66 50.27 11.31
C GLN A 90 18.46 49.57 10.67
N PHE A 91 17.31 50.16 10.81
CA PHE A 91 16.03 49.63 10.33
C PHE A 91 15.57 50.38 9.08
N ALA A 92 15.21 49.61 8.03
CA ALA A 92 14.69 50.14 6.78
C ALA A 92 13.24 49.71 6.60
N ARG A 93 12.38 50.66 6.18
CA ARG A 93 11.01 50.41 5.77
C ARG A 93 10.84 50.85 4.32
N VAL A 94 10.51 49.92 3.43
CA VAL A 94 10.40 50.14 1.98
C VAL A 94 8.95 50.00 1.58
N PHE A 95 8.49 50.97 0.76
CA PHE A 95 7.09 51.09 0.41
C PHE A 95 6.89 51.04 -1.10
N ARG A 96 5.83 50.36 -1.52
CA ARG A 96 5.31 50.21 -2.88
C ARG A 96 6.31 49.58 -3.86
N ASN A 97 5.82 48.64 -4.64
CA ASN A 97 6.60 47.93 -5.65
C ASN A 97 7.93 47.36 -5.09
N VAL A 98 7.87 46.83 -3.87
CA VAL A 98 9.09 46.42 -3.17
C VAL A 98 9.63 45.12 -3.75
N VAL A 99 10.90 45.12 -4.11
CA VAL A 99 11.63 43.90 -4.53
C VAL A 99 12.91 43.77 -3.70
N MET A 100 12.97 42.70 -2.92
CA MET A 100 14.19 42.29 -2.22
C MET A 100 14.82 41.12 -2.94
N LYS A 101 16.09 41.24 -3.33
CA LYS A 101 16.88 40.15 -3.92
C LYS A 101 17.99 39.75 -2.97
N HIS A 102 18.07 38.47 -2.66
CA HIS A 102 19.18 37.89 -1.92
C HIS A 102 19.62 36.60 -2.60
N ARG A 103 20.80 36.64 -3.25
CA ARG A 103 21.34 35.54 -4.05
C ARG A 103 20.35 35.10 -5.16
N LYS A 104 19.75 33.89 -5.08
CA LYS A 104 18.80 33.33 -6.04
C LYS A 104 17.34 33.58 -5.65
N MET A 105 17.08 34.09 -4.45
CA MET A 105 15.76 34.36 -3.94
C MET A 105 15.37 35.81 -4.24
N THR A 106 14.11 35.99 -4.61
CA THR A 106 13.49 37.32 -4.81
C THR A 106 12.16 37.37 -4.07
N LEU A 107 11.99 38.37 -3.21
CA LEU A 107 10.75 38.68 -2.51
C LEU A 107 10.09 39.91 -3.16
N TYR A 108 8.80 39.86 -3.38
CA TYR A 108 7.94 40.93 -3.86
C TYR A 108 6.86 41.20 -2.80
N THR A 109 6.65 42.45 -2.43
CA THR A 109 5.59 42.90 -1.51
C THR A 109 5.31 44.41 -1.70
N GLU A 110 4.26 44.91 -1.09
CA GLU A 110 3.95 46.36 -1.08
C GLU A 110 4.63 47.09 0.09
N LEU A 111 4.89 46.42 1.19
CA LEU A 111 5.58 46.95 2.35
C LEU A 111 6.60 45.91 2.88
N LEU A 112 7.85 46.33 2.99
CA LEU A 112 8.91 45.51 3.58
C LEU A 112 9.59 46.24 4.72
N ASN A 113 9.63 45.64 5.86
CA ASN A 113 10.46 46.01 6.99
C ASN A 113 11.74 45.21 6.96
N TYR A 114 12.89 45.85 7.00
CA TYR A 114 14.19 45.19 6.98
C TYR A 114 15.07 45.63 8.16
N ASP A 115 15.31 44.67 9.09
CA ASP A 115 16.21 44.87 10.22
C ASP A 115 17.61 44.41 9.81
N ARG A 116 18.53 45.34 9.65
CA ARG A 116 19.90 45.05 9.22
C ARG A 116 20.74 44.36 10.30
N ILE A 117 20.44 44.60 11.59
CA ILE A 117 21.17 44.01 12.71
C ILE A 117 20.85 42.53 12.79
N LYS A 118 19.57 42.17 12.71
CA LYS A 118 19.10 40.79 12.67
C LYS A 118 19.33 40.14 11.30
N GLY A 119 19.45 40.94 10.24
CA GLY A 119 19.50 40.47 8.88
C GLY A 119 18.20 39.80 8.45
N SER A 120 17.06 40.33 8.92
CA SER A 120 15.72 39.81 8.57
C SER A 120 14.89 40.84 7.85
N GLY A 121 14.15 40.38 6.83
CA GLY A 121 13.13 41.17 6.13
C GLY A 121 11.76 40.56 6.31
N PHE A 122 10.77 41.34 6.78
CA PHE A 122 9.41 40.82 7.04
C PHE A 122 8.33 41.73 6.44
N TYR A 123 7.21 41.12 6.11
CA TYR A 123 6.00 41.77 5.57
C TYR A 123 4.73 41.19 6.21
N ASP A 124 3.67 41.95 6.23
CA ASP A 124 2.34 41.64 6.77
C ASP A 124 1.18 42.10 5.85
N THR A 125 1.50 42.50 4.65
CA THR A 125 0.55 43.04 3.64
C THR A 125 0.43 42.14 2.42
N GLY A 126 0.82 40.87 2.58
CA GLY A 126 0.94 39.96 1.48
C GLY A 126 2.30 40.03 0.79
N GLY A 127 2.81 38.85 0.40
CA GLY A 127 4.10 38.76 -0.28
C GLY A 127 4.24 37.54 -1.16
N LYS A 128 5.18 37.63 -2.10
CA LYS A 128 5.55 36.54 -3.00
C LYS A 128 7.04 36.34 -3.01
N ILE A 129 7.48 35.15 -2.68
CA ILE A 129 8.88 34.73 -2.82
C ILE A 129 9.04 33.84 -4.04
N VAL A 130 10.10 34.09 -4.80
CA VAL A 130 10.55 33.25 -5.93
C VAL A 130 11.96 32.76 -5.61
N ASP A 131 12.13 31.46 -5.49
CA ASP A 131 13.40 30.79 -5.27
C ASP A 131 13.68 29.80 -6.40
N GLY A 132 14.40 30.25 -7.41
CA GLY A 132 14.56 29.51 -8.66
C GLY A 132 13.23 29.37 -9.39
N LYS A 133 12.67 28.16 -9.45
CA LYS A 133 11.37 27.88 -10.06
C LYS A 133 10.26 27.64 -9.03
N THR A 134 10.60 27.67 -7.73
CA THR A 134 9.63 27.57 -6.63
C THR A 134 9.05 28.96 -6.35
N VAL A 135 7.72 29.02 -6.27
CA VAL A 135 6.96 30.22 -5.94
C VAL A 135 6.23 29.97 -4.63
N LEU A 136 6.30 30.93 -3.74
CA LEU A 136 5.62 30.90 -2.45
C LEU A 136 4.89 32.22 -2.23
N THR A 137 3.63 32.17 -1.80
CA THR A 137 2.82 33.32 -1.42
C THR A 137 2.23 33.14 -0.03
N SER A 138 2.09 34.22 0.72
CA SER A 138 1.46 34.24 2.05
C SER A 138 1.01 35.66 2.41
N GLN A 139 0.17 35.82 3.43
CA GLN A 139 -0.19 37.14 3.96
C GLN A 139 0.97 37.73 4.78
N LYS A 140 1.63 36.93 5.60
CA LYS A 140 2.77 37.34 6.42
C LYS A 140 3.98 36.47 6.14
N GLY A 141 5.16 37.09 6.19
CA GLY A 141 6.39 36.35 6.03
C GLY A 141 7.61 37.07 6.56
N GLU A 142 8.61 36.32 7.00
CA GLU A 142 9.90 36.79 7.45
C GLU A 142 11.02 35.95 6.82
N TYR A 143 12.02 36.61 6.25
CA TYR A 143 13.18 35.96 5.64
C TYR A 143 14.47 36.36 6.34
N PHE A 144 15.24 35.40 6.83
CA PHE A 144 16.53 35.57 7.51
C PHE A 144 17.66 35.37 6.52
N THR A 145 18.35 36.45 6.14
CA THR A 145 19.37 36.43 5.10
C THR A 145 20.60 35.59 5.48
N ALA A 146 21.03 35.65 6.76
CA ALA A 146 22.18 34.89 7.26
C ALA A 146 21.92 33.39 7.30
N LYS A 147 20.77 32.98 7.79
CA LYS A 147 20.35 31.58 7.86
C LYS A 147 19.87 31.04 6.52
N ARG A 148 19.41 31.90 5.60
CA ARG A 148 18.73 31.59 4.33
C ARG A 148 17.45 30.82 4.55
N ASP A 149 16.70 31.24 5.53
CA ASP A 149 15.56 30.61 6.13
C ASP A 149 14.37 31.56 6.12
N ALA A 150 13.17 31.05 5.90
CA ALA A 150 11.98 31.87 5.83
C ALA A 150 10.83 31.21 6.60
N GLN A 151 10.04 32.06 7.26
CA GLN A 151 8.80 31.70 7.93
C GLN A 151 7.63 32.41 7.25
N PHE A 152 6.53 31.69 7.07
CA PHE A 152 5.33 32.19 6.41
C PHE A 152 4.10 31.82 7.20
N ASN A 153 3.20 32.75 7.33
CA ASN A 153 1.97 32.59 8.06
C ASN A 153 0.79 33.13 7.26
N GLU A 154 -0.37 32.50 7.45
CA GLU A 154 -1.65 32.85 6.86
C GLU A 154 -1.69 32.69 5.33
N ASP A 155 -2.60 31.85 4.86
CA ASP A 155 -2.86 31.57 3.43
C ASP A 155 -1.59 31.21 2.64
N VAL A 156 -0.76 30.34 3.20
CA VAL A 156 0.50 29.97 2.57
C VAL A 156 0.25 29.01 1.41
N LEU A 157 0.69 29.39 0.21
CA LEU A 157 0.70 28.55 -0.98
C LEU A 157 2.12 28.46 -1.53
N LEU A 158 2.67 27.24 -1.56
CA LEU A 158 3.95 26.95 -2.20
C LEU A 158 3.70 26.13 -3.46
N ILE A 159 4.29 26.53 -4.59
CA ILE A 159 4.24 25.83 -5.87
C ILE A 159 5.67 25.56 -6.34
N ASN A 160 6.00 24.28 -6.60
CA ASN A 160 7.31 23.92 -7.14
C ASN A 160 7.38 23.98 -8.67
N ASN A 161 8.54 23.67 -9.25
CA ASN A 161 8.76 23.68 -10.69
C ASN A 161 7.95 22.66 -11.49
N LYS A 162 7.38 21.64 -10.83
CA LYS A 162 6.56 20.59 -11.45
C LYS A 162 5.07 20.78 -11.18
N LYS A 163 4.71 21.96 -10.66
CA LYS A 163 3.34 22.36 -10.31
C LYS A 163 2.74 21.56 -9.14
N ASP A 164 3.57 20.92 -8.31
CA ASP A 164 3.07 20.45 -7.01
C ASP A 164 2.75 21.68 -6.16
N SER A 165 1.66 21.63 -5.43
CA SER A 165 1.21 22.72 -4.57
C SER A 165 1.01 22.26 -3.14
N LEU A 166 1.53 23.05 -2.19
CA LEU A 166 1.36 22.85 -0.76
C LEU A 166 0.60 24.05 -0.20
N LEU A 167 -0.51 23.80 0.48
CA LEU A 167 -1.36 24.78 1.14
C LEU A 167 -1.35 24.54 2.64
N THR A 168 -1.05 25.58 3.41
CA THR A 168 -1.00 25.54 4.87
C THR A 168 -1.17 26.93 5.44
N ASN A 169 -1.29 27.05 6.76
CA ASN A 169 -1.25 28.35 7.43
C ASN A 169 0.12 28.70 8.01
N ASP A 170 0.95 27.69 8.31
CA ASP A 170 2.28 27.89 8.87
C ASP A 170 3.30 27.07 8.10
N LEU A 171 4.30 27.75 7.53
CA LEU A 171 5.36 27.14 6.75
C LEU A 171 6.72 27.72 7.10
N HIS A 172 7.66 26.85 7.39
CA HIS A 172 9.08 27.13 7.52
C HIS A 172 9.81 26.59 6.28
N TYR A 173 10.55 27.43 5.56
CA TYR A 173 11.22 27.06 4.31
C TYR A 173 12.72 27.39 4.34
N ASP A 174 13.57 26.37 4.28
CA ASP A 174 15.01 26.52 4.10
C ASP A 174 15.33 26.62 2.59
N THR A 175 15.70 27.82 2.14
CA THR A 175 16.04 28.08 0.73
C THR A 175 17.33 27.39 0.27
N ARG A 176 18.14 26.84 1.17
CA ARG A 176 19.39 26.12 0.89
C ARG A 176 19.12 24.64 0.65
N SER A 177 18.48 23.98 1.60
CA SER A 177 18.18 22.55 1.56
C SER A 177 16.92 22.23 0.77
N LYS A 178 16.07 23.25 0.50
CA LYS A 178 14.78 23.14 -0.20
C LYS A 178 13.72 22.36 0.56
N TRP A 179 13.89 22.20 1.86
CA TRP A 179 12.88 21.62 2.72
C TRP A 179 11.89 22.70 3.18
N ALA A 180 10.63 22.36 3.05
CA ALA A 180 9.47 23.10 3.55
C ALA A 180 8.84 22.26 4.67
N HIS A 181 8.82 22.79 5.89
CA HIS A 181 8.19 22.19 7.05
C HIS A 181 6.88 22.93 7.33
N ALA A 182 5.78 22.23 7.21
CA ALA A 182 4.44 22.75 7.46
C ALA A 182 3.91 22.25 8.79
N THR A 183 3.34 23.15 9.58
CA THR A 183 2.66 22.86 10.84
C THR A 183 1.20 23.26 10.76
N GLY A 184 0.30 22.48 11.37
CA GLY A 184 -1.14 22.66 11.21
C GLY A 184 -1.73 21.96 9.99
N PRO A 185 -3.03 22.13 9.74
CA PRO A 185 -3.72 21.51 8.61
C PRO A 185 -3.07 21.87 7.26
N THR A 186 -2.54 20.86 6.58
CA THR A 186 -1.75 21.02 5.37
C THR A 186 -2.25 20.09 4.28
N ASN A 187 -2.42 20.62 3.08
CA ASN A 187 -2.75 19.87 1.88
C ASN A 187 -1.60 19.96 0.86
N LEU A 188 -1.09 18.81 0.44
CA LEU A 188 -0.08 18.71 -0.62
C LEU A 188 -0.69 17.98 -1.82
N PHE A 189 -0.70 18.60 -2.98
CA PHE A 189 -1.12 18.03 -4.25
C PHE A 189 0.11 17.77 -5.12
N SER A 190 0.34 16.53 -5.48
CA SER A 190 1.56 16.13 -6.19
C SER A 190 1.30 14.94 -7.11
N GLY A 191 1.47 15.13 -8.44
CA GLY A 191 1.37 14.04 -9.43
C GLY A 191 0.06 13.27 -9.44
N GLY A 192 -1.07 13.91 -9.11
CA GLY A 192 -2.38 13.28 -8.99
C GLY A 192 -2.64 12.63 -7.63
N SER A 193 -1.69 12.71 -6.71
CA SER A 193 -1.87 12.37 -5.30
C SER A 193 -2.31 13.60 -4.50
N HIS A 194 -3.19 13.41 -3.55
CA HIS A 194 -3.55 14.38 -2.52
C HIS A 194 -3.11 13.83 -1.17
N ILE A 195 -2.34 14.62 -0.44
CA ILE A 195 -1.84 14.29 0.88
C ILE A 195 -2.37 15.31 1.87
N TYR A 196 -2.98 14.83 2.94
CA TYR A 196 -3.38 15.62 4.09
C TYR A 196 -2.51 15.27 5.29
N THR A 197 -2.00 16.27 5.99
CA THR A 197 -1.25 16.09 7.23
C THR A 197 -1.44 17.27 8.17
N ILE A 198 -1.10 17.11 9.46
CA ILE A 198 -1.06 18.21 10.45
C ILE A 198 0.40 18.65 10.69
N ASP A 199 1.36 17.82 10.33
CA ASP A 199 2.77 18.10 10.52
C ASP A 199 3.56 17.31 9.47
N GLY A 200 4.40 18.02 8.69
CA GLY A 200 5.12 17.36 7.62
C GLY A 200 6.17 18.22 6.97
N GLU A 201 7.16 17.54 6.43
CA GLU A 201 8.24 18.11 5.66
C GLU A 201 8.11 17.72 4.19
N TYR A 202 8.27 18.66 3.28
CA TYR A 202 8.30 18.43 1.85
C TYR A 202 9.52 19.08 1.21
N ASN A 203 10.29 18.31 0.44
CA ASN A 203 11.42 18.83 -0.31
C ASN A 203 11.01 19.21 -1.74
N THR A 204 11.06 20.52 -2.06
CA THR A 204 10.59 21.08 -3.33
C THR A 204 11.43 20.66 -4.54
N GLN A 205 12.64 20.15 -4.32
CA GLN A 205 13.56 19.71 -5.37
C GLN A 205 13.53 18.20 -5.60
N THR A 206 13.57 17.42 -4.51
CA THR A 206 13.58 15.95 -4.59
C THR A 206 12.20 15.33 -4.60
N GLU A 207 11.15 16.11 -4.32
CA GLU A 207 9.75 15.69 -4.28
C GLU A 207 9.51 14.55 -3.27
N ARG A 208 10.26 14.58 -2.16
CA ARG A 208 10.09 13.67 -1.03
C ARG A 208 9.35 14.36 0.09
N ALA A 209 8.48 13.64 0.75
CA ALA A 209 7.79 14.10 1.95
C ALA A 209 8.02 13.15 3.12
N LYS A 210 8.08 13.72 4.33
CA LYS A 210 8.03 13.02 5.61
C LYS A 210 6.87 13.60 6.39
N LEU A 211 5.90 12.78 6.69
CA LEU A 211 4.61 13.20 7.24
C LEU A 211 4.38 12.53 8.58
N THR A 212 3.90 13.29 9.55
CA THR A 212 3.62 12.81 10.91
C THR A 212 2.21 13.21 11.36
N LYS A 213 1.80 12.81 12.56
CA LYS A 213 0.48 13.13 13.13
C LYS A 213 -0.69 12.65 12.26
N ARG A 214 -0.66 11.35 11.94
CA ARG A 214 -1.75 10.66 11.25
C ARG A 214 -2.02 11.16 9.82
N PRO A 215 -1.01 11.26 8.96
CA PRO A 215 -1.18 11.68 7.58
C PRO A 215 -2.09 10.72 6.79
N GLN A 216 -2.72 11.28 5.75
CA GLN A 216 -3.56 10.55 4.81
C GLN A 216 -3.10 10.85 3.39
N LEU A 217 -2.78 9.80 2.64
CA LEU A 217 -2.40 9.89 1.23
C LEU A 217 -3.49 9.27 0.37
N PHE A 218 -4.00 10.03 -0.58
CA PHE A 218 -5.01 9.61 -1.53
C PHE A 218 -4.42 9.59 -2.94
N ASN A 219 -4.61 8.49 -3.66
CA ASN A 219 -4.16 8.36 -5.05
C ASN A 219 -5.06 7.37 -5.80
N LYS A 220 -5.73 7.83 -6.87
CA LYS A 220 -6.50 7.00 -7.81
C LYS A 220 -7.40 5.96 -7.14
N GLY A 221 -8.23 6.36 -6.21
CA GLY A 221 -9.14 5.47 -5.48
C GLY A 221 -8.51 4.66 -4.35
N ARG A 222 -7.23 4.92 -4.04
CA ARG A 222 -6.54 4.32 -2.90
C ARG A 222 -6.31 5.34 -1.80
N LYS A 223 -6.33 4.85 -0.58
CA LYS A 223 -6.05 5.64 0.62
C LYS A 223 -5.04 4.92 1.49
N LEU A 224 -3.96 5.60 1.86
CA LEU A 224 -2.99 5.13 2.84
C LEU A 224 -3.00 6.07 4.05
N VAL A 225 -3.12 5.51 5.23
CA VAL A 225 -3.06 6.20 6.54
C VAL A 225 -2.05 5.48 7.41
N GLY A 226 -1.31 6.21 8.21
CA GLY A 226 -0.40 5.68 9.24
C GLY A 226 -0.13 6.75 10.27
N ASP A 227 0.56 6.45 11.36
CA ASP A 227 1.00 7.48 12.31
C ASP A 227 2.06 8.38 11.69
N SER A 228 2.86 7.82 10.78
CA SER A 228 3.76 8.55 9.89
C SER A 228 3.84 7.92 8.52
N ILE A 229 4.09 8.73 7.48
CA ILE A 229 4.27 8.29 6.10
C ILE A 229 5.51 8.96 5.52
N SER A 230 6.38 8.18 4.88
CA SER A 230 7.44 8.65 4.00
C SER A 230 6.98 8.46 2.55
N TYR A 231 7.03 9.52 1.75
CA TYR A 231 6.58 9.52 0.36
C TYR A 231 7.71 9.96 -0.58
N ASP A 232 7.97 9.19 -1.62
CA ASP A 232 8.91 9.51 -2.71
C ASP A 232 8.16 9.48 -4.04
N LYS A 233 7.81 10.64 -4.56
CA LYS A 233 7.07 10.78 -5.81
C LYS A 233 7.82 10.22 -7.01
N HIS A 234 9.14 10.41 -7.06
CA HIS A 234 9.97 9.93 -8.17
C HIS A 234 9.90 8.43 -8.34
N ARG A 235 9.86 7.71 -7.23
CA ARG A 235 9.75 6.25 -7.19
C ARG A 235 8.32 5.76 -7.21
N GLY A 236 7.34 6.65 -6.97
CA GLY A 236 5.96 6.26 -6.72
C GLY A 236 5.85 5.34 -5.51
N TYR A 237 6.62 5.61 -4.46
CA TYR A 237 6.79 4.73 -3.32
C TYR A 237 6.43 5.43 -2.02
N SER A 238 5.64 4.76 -1.21
CA SER A 238 5.23 5.25 0.11
C SER A 238 5.48 4.19 1.16
N GLU A 239 6.06 4.56 2.29
CA GLU A 239 6.18 3.74 3.49
C GLU A 239 5.34 4.33 4.60
N ALA A 240 4.65 3.49 5.33
CA ALA A 240 3.83 3.89 6.46
C ALA A 240 4.20 3.09 7.71
N PHE A 241 4.09 3.73 8.85
CA PHE A 241 4.49 3.19 10.15
C PHE A 241 3.38 3.38 11.16
N ARG A 242 3.09 2.32 11.92
CA ARG A 242 2.10 2.19 12.98
C ARG A 242 0.66 2.50 12.54
N ASN A 243 -0.26 1.68 13.03
CA ASN A 243 -1.70 1.85 12.83
C ASN A 243 -2.06 2.11 11.35
N ILE A 244 -1.50 1.31 10.46
CA ILE A 244 -1.67 1.48 9.02
C ILE A 244 -3.08 1.06 8.62
N ILE A 245 -3.66 1.86 7.72
CA ILE A 245 -4.89 1.53 7.00
C ILE A 245 -4.62 1.81 5.52
N PHE A 246 -4.50 0.75 4.73
CA PHE A 246 -4.46 0.86 3.28
C PHE A 246 -5.81 0.40 2.71
N ILE A 247 -6.45 1.25 1.93
CA ILE A 247 -7.74 0.98 1.31
C ILE A 247 -7.55 1.02 -0.21
N ASP A 248 -7.91 -0.07 -0.88
CA ASP A 248 -8.07 -0.13 -2.35
C ASP A 248 -9.56 -0.22 -2.65
N SER A 249 -10.15 0.89 -3.11
CA SER A 249 -11.56 1.03 -3.49
C SER A 249 -11.70 1.44 -4.97
N VAL A 250 -10.77 1.00 -5.82
CA VAL A 250 -10.84 1.26 -7.26
C VAL A 250 -12.07 0.56 -7.86
N ASP A 251 -12.45 -0.61 -7.32
CA ASP A 251 -13.73 -1.24 -7.58
C ASP A 251 -14.71 -0.89 -6.46
N ILE A 252 -15.81 -0.23 -6.81
CA ILE A 252 -16.84 0.21 -5.86
C ILE A 252 -17.57 -0.97 -5.19
N ASN A 253 -17.59 -2.13 -5.87
CA ASN A 253 -18.26 -3.34 -5.39
C ASN A 253 -17.34 -4.23 -4.53
N ASN A 254 -16.01 -4.08 -4.68
CA ASN A 254 -15.01 -4.89 -4.00
C ASN A 254 -13.99 -3.99 -3.31
N LYS A 255 -14.17 -3.77 -2.03
CA LYS A 255 -13.27 -2.96 -1.23
C LYS A 255 -12.30 -3.85 -0.47
N ASN A 256 -11.00 -3.62 -0.67
CA ASN A 256 -9.94 -4.29 0.07
C ASN A 256 -9.34 -3.33 1.09
N ILE A 257 -9.17 -3.79 2.30
CA ILE A 257 -8.51 -3.04 3.38
C ILE A 257 -7.37 -3.90 3.92
N LEU A 258 -6.17 -3.34 3.98
CA LEU A 258 -5.03 -3.93 4.69
C LEU A 258 -4.71 -3.09 5.91
N LEU A 259 -4.56 -3.73 7.05
CA LEU A 259 -4.17 -3.15 8.34
C LEU A 259 -2.84 -3.75 8.79
N GLY A 260 -2.04 -3.00 9.54
CA GLY A 260 -0.78 -3.47 10.09
C GLY A 260 0.01 -2.35 10.75
N ASP A 261 1.22 -2.64 11.26
CA ASP A 261 2.06 -1.64 11.92
C ASP A 261 3.29 -1.22 11.12
N TYR A 262 3.59 -1.93 10.03
CA TYR A 262 4.55 -1.51 8.99
C TYR A 262 4.01 -1.91 7.63
N GLY A 263 4.17 -1.04 6.65
CA GLY A 263 3.79 -1.34 5.28
C GLY A 263 4.31 -0.35 4.27
N TYR A 264 4.19 -0.73 3.00
CA TYR A 264 4.51 0.13 1.89
C TYR A 264 3.50 -0.01 0.75
N TYR A 265 3.46 1.00 -0.09
CA TYR A 265 2.77 0.98 -1.36
C TYR A 265 3.72 1.42 -2.49
N ASN A 266 3.86 0.58 -3.51
CA ASN A 266 4.64 0.82 -4.71
C ASN A 266 3.69 1.02 -5.89
N GLU A 267 3.42 2.26 -6.26
CA GLU A 267 2.46 2.61 -7.32
C GLU A 267 2.85 2.04 -8.70
N PRO A 268 4.10 2.14 -9.18
CA PRO A 268 4.51 1.57 -10.46
C PRO A 268 4.29 0.07 -10.59
N LYS A 269 4.46 -0.67 -9.49
CA LYS A 269 4.27 -2.12 -9.47
C LYS A 269 2.83 -2.52 -9.14
N GLY A 270 1.99 -1.60 -8.65
CA GLY A 270 0.68 -1.91 -8.12
C GLY A 270 0.72 -2.81 -6.88
N GLU A 271 1.78 -2.73 -6.09
CA GLU A 271 2.04 -3.60 -4.95
C GLU A 271 1.87 -2.85 -3.64
N ALA A 272 1.05 -3.40 -2.75
CA ALA A 272 0.95 -2.98 -1.35
C ALA A 272 1.36 -4.14 -0.43
N MET A 273 2.05 -3.84 0.66
CA MET A 273 2.45 -4.82 1.66
C MET A 273 2.19 -4.26 3.06
N VAL A 274 1.71 -5.13 3.93
CA VAL A 274 1.62 -4.84 5.37
C VAL A 274 2.13 -6.02 6.17
N THR A 275 2.75 -5.72 7.31
CA THR A 275 3.27 -6.70 8.27
C THR A 275 3.13 -6.17 9.70
N LYS A 276 3.48 -7.00 10.69
CA LYS A 276 3.29 -6.72 12.10
C LYS A 276 1.80 -6.49 12.41
N ARG A 277 1.13 -7.56 12.83
CA ARG A 277 -0.33 -7.62 13.04
C ARG A 277 -1.11 -7.34 11.75
N ALA A 278 -0.62 -7.89 10.63
CA ALA A 278 -1.27 -7.68 9.34
C ALA A 278 -2.66 -8.33 9.32
N LEU A 279 -3.67 -7.59 8.87
CA LEU A 279 -5.04 -8.04 8.70
C LEU A 279 -5.59 -7.53 7.38
N GLY A 280 -6.00 -8.43 6.52
CA GLY A 280 -6.76 -8.15 5.30
C GLY A 280 -8.26 -8.26 5.55
N LYS A 281 -9.03 -7.33 4.98
CA LYS A 281 -10.49 -7.38 4.94
C LYS A 281 -10.92 -7.24 3.49
N ASN A 282 -11.67 -8.21 3.00
CA ASN A 282 -12.29 -8.15 1.68
C ASN A 282 -13.81 -8.01 1.83
N PHE A 283 -14.35 -6.96 1.27
CA PHE A 283 -15.78 -6.67 1.24
C PHE A 283 -16.27 -6.92 -0.19
N SER A 284 -16.88 -8.06 -0.43
CA SER A 284 -17.57 -8.36 -1.68
C SER A 284 -19.06 -7.99 -1.55
N ARG A 285 -19.66 -7.49 -2.63
CA ARG A 285 -21.07 -7.08 -2.63
C ARG A 285 -21.98 -8.29 -2.34
N GLY A 286 -22.77 -8.18 -1.27
CA GLY A 286 -23.76 -9.22 -0.90
C GLY A 286 -23.19 -10.45 -0.18
N ALA A 287 -21.90 -10.48 0.12
CA ALA A 287 -21.26 -11.52 0.92
C ALA A 287 -20.75 -10.97 2.26
N ASP A 288 -20.60 -11.87 3.24
CA ASP A 288 -19.94 -11.53 4.50
C ASP A 288 -18.46 -11.18 4.27
N THR A 289 -17.95 -10.31 5.13
CA THR A 289 -16.55 -9.89 5.06
C THR A 289 -15.61 -11.07 5.33
N LEU A 290 -14.69 -11.30 4.40
CA LEU A 290 -13.56 -12.21 4.61
C LEU A 290 -12.45 -11.47 5.35
N PHE A 291 -12.03 -12.00 6.49
CA PHE A 291 -10.88 -11.55 7.27
C PHE A 291 -9.74 -12.54 7.08
N VAL A 292 -8.55 -12.02 6.80
CA VAL A 292 -7.32 -12.82 6.62
C VAL A 292 -6.20 -12.20 7.42
N HIS A 293 -5.65 -12.94 8.36
CA HIS A 293 -4.44 -12.60 9.09
C HIS A 293 -3.27 -13.45 8.61
N ALA A 294 -2.09 -12.85 8.58
CA ALA A 294 -0.81 -13.52 8.38
C ALA A 294 0.30 -12.63 8.96
N ASP A 295 1.52 -13.15 9.11
CA ASP A 295 2.66 -12.31 9.50
C ASP A 295 2.91 -11.21 8.46
N THR A 296 2.71 -11.53 7.18
CA THR A 296 2.81 -10.58 6.07
C THR A 296 1.67 -10.80 5.07
N LEU A 297 1.04 -9.70 4.66
CA LEU A 297 0.08 -9.67 3.57
C LEU A 297 0.62 -8.80 2.44
N ARG A 298 0.55 -9.30 1.20
CA ARG A 298 0.88 -8.56 -0.02
C ARG A 298 -0.28 -8.55 -0.99
N LEU A 299 -0.65 -7.37 -1.44
CA LEU A 299 -1.70 -7.17 -2.43
C LEU A 299 -1.08 -6.68 -3.73
N TYR A 300 -1.22 -7.45 -4.78
CA TYR A 300 -0.82 -7.10 -6.13
C TYR A 300 -2.05 -6.67 -6.93
N SER A 301 -1.94 -5.57 -7.64
CA SER A 301 -2.99 -5.04 -8.50
C SER A 301 -2.52 -5.04 -9.95
N TYR A 302 -3.24 -5.71 -10.80
CA TYR A 302 -2.93 -5.86 -12.23
C TYR A 302 -3.93 -5.10 -13.09
N ASN A 303 -3.52 -4.69 -14.27
CA ASN A 303 -4.36 -4.05 -15.29
C ASN A 303 -5.08 -2.78 -14.80
N LEU A 304 -4.45 -2.00 -13.92
CA LEU A 304 -5.03 -0.86 -13.20
C LEU A 304 -5.64 0.26 -14.07
N LYS A 305 -5.38 0.23 -15.37
CA LYS A 305 -5.85 1.26 -16.32
C LYS A 305 -6.94 0.75 -17.26
N THR A 306 -7.42 -0.46 -17.04
CA THR A 306 -8.40 -1.13 -17.88
C THR A 306 -9.58 -1.64 -17.06
N ASP A 307 -10.70 -1.92 -17.71
CA ASP A 307 -11.90 -2.50 -17.08
C ASP A 307 -11.65 -3.94 -16.59
N SER A 308 -10.54 -4.56 -16.97
CA SER A 308 -10.10 -5.90 -16.52
C SER A 308 -9.11 -5.85 -15.35
N ALA A 309 -9.18 -4.82 -14.52
CA ALA A 309 -8.36 -4.72 -13.31
C ALA A 309 -8.70 -5.82 -12.30
N TYR A 310 -7.69 -6.54 -11.80
CA TYR A 310 -7.87 -7.57 -10.80
C TYR A 310 -6.80 -7.51 -9.70
N ARG A 311 -7.01 -8.24 -8.61
CA ARG A 311 -6.17 -8.26 -7.41
C ARG A 311 -5.72 -9.68 -7.10
N VAL A 312 -4.50 -9.81 -6.61
CA VAL A 312 -3.98 -11.06 -6.02
C VAL A 312 -3.45 -10.73 -4.63
N LEU A 313 -4.05 -11.34 -3.62
CA LEU A 313 -3.62 -11.24 -2.23
C LEU A 313 -2.78 -12.48 -1.88
N HIS A 314 -1.59 -12.26 -1.34
CA HIS A 314 -0.74 -13.28 -0.77
C HIS A 314 -0.65 -13.07 0.75
N GLY A 315 -0.89 -14.10 1.53
CA GLY A 315 -0.67 -14.13 2.97
C GLY A 315 0.33 -15.22 3.34
N TYR A 316 1.33 -14.92 4.18
CA TYR A 316 2.35 -15.87 4.64
C TYR A 316 3.21 -15.29 5.77
N PRO A 317 3.87 -16.08 6.60
CA PRO A 317 3.37 -17.38 7.09
C PRO A 317 2.25 -17.19 8.11
N HIS A 318 1.84 -18.25 8.78
CA HIS A 318 0.87 -18.27 9.88
C HIS A 318 -0.49 -17.68 9.49
N VAL A 319 -1.04 -18.17 8.38
CA VAL A 319 -2.34 -17.67 7.87
C VAL A 319 -3.49 -18.21 8.69
N ARG A 320 -4.37 -17.32 9.12
CA ARG A 320 -5.67 -17.60 9.73
C ARG A 320 -6.73 -16.77 9.04
N SER A 321 -7.80 -17.38 8.57
CA SER A 321 -8.90 -16.68 7.90
C SER A 321 -10.24 -17.00 8.52
N TYR A 322 -11.14 -16.02 8.48
CA TYR A 322 -12.49 -16.12 9.01
C TYR A 322 -13.48 -15.43 8.09
N ARG A 323 -14.52 -16.14 7.73
CA ARG A 323 -15.82 -15.68 7.24
C ARG A 323 -16.86 -16.57 7.92
N THR A 324 -18.10 -16.12 8.07
CA THR A 324 -19.12 -16.85 8.83
C THR A 324 -19.34 -18.29 8.32
N ASP A 325 -19.29 -18.49 7.01
CA ASP A 325 -19.52 -19.77 6.34
C ASP A 325 -18.26 -20.63 6.15
N ILE A 326 -17.04 -20.02 6.22
CA ILE A 326 -15.77 -20.72 6.05
C ILE A 326 -14.67 -20.12 6.92
N GLN A 327 -13.89 -20.99 7.55
CA GLN A 327 -12.68 -20.62 8.28
C GLN A 327 -11.53 -21.47 7.76
N ALA A 328 -10.31 -20.94 7.84
CA ALA A 328 -9.13 -21.72 7.46
C ALA A 328 -7.89 -21.34 8.24
N VAL A 329 -6.98 -22.30 8.36
CA VAL A 329 -5.62 -22.13 8.91
C VAL A 329 -4.66 -22.84 7.97
N CYS A 330 -3.58 -22.16 7.57
CA CYS A 330 -2.54 -22.71 6.70
C CYS A 330 -1.23 -21.93 6.86
N ASP A 331 -0.17 -22.39 6.22
CA ASP A 331 1.07 -21.62 6.16
C ASP A 331 0.97 -20.46 5.17
N SER A 332 0.44 -20.70 3.98
CA SER A 332 0.37 -19.71 2.92
C SER A 332 -0.98 -19.71 2.22
N LEU A 333 -1.44 -18.53 1.83
CA LEU A 333 -2.71 -18.30 1.15
C LEU A 333 -2.50 -17.41 -0.07
N VAL A 334 -3.17 -17.73 -1.17
CA VAL A 334 -3.26 -16.88 -2.36
C VAL A 334 -4.73 -16.73 -2.75
N PHE A 335 -5.21 -15.49 -2.80
CA PHE A 335 -6.54 -15.18 -3.35
C PHE A 335 -6.38 -14.42 -4.65
N ASN A 336 -6.95 -14.92 -5.72
CA ASN A 336 -6.97 -14.31 -7.05
C ASN A 336 -8.38 -13.89 -7.43
N SER A 337 -8.64 -12.58 -7.47
CA SER A 337 -9.97 -12.05 -7.76
C SER A 337 -10.39 -12.19 -9.24
N HIS A 338 -9.47 -12.45 -10.18
CA HIS A 338 -9.79 -12.70 -11.58
C HIS A 338 -10.34 -14.11 -11.79
N LEU A 339 -9.80 -15.05 -11.05
CA LEU A 339 -10.22 -16.46 -11.10
C LEU A 339 -11.29 -16.78 -10.05
N ASN A 340 -11.58 -15.85 -9.15
CA ASN A 340 -12.36 -16.08 -7.95
C ASN A 340 -11.88 -17.31 -7.16
N LEU A 341 -10.57 -17.45 -7.07
CA LEU A 341 -9.89 -18.63 -6.53
C LEU A 341 -9.11 -18.27 -5.27
N LEU A 342 -9.40 -18.97 -4.20
CA LEU A 342 -8.64 -18.99 -2.95
C LEU A 342 -7.89 -20.31 -2.85
N SER A 343 -6.56 -20.25 -2.85
CA SER A 343 -5.67 -21.40 -2.70
C SER A 343 -4.97 -21.37 -1.35
N LEU A 344 -5.03 -22.47 -0.64
CA LEU A 344 -4.42 -22.69 0.67
C LEU A 344 -3.33 -23.74 0.54
N TYR A 345 -2.13 -23.43 1.02
CA TYR A 345 -0.94 -24.25 0.84
C TYR A 345 -0.30 -24.65 2.17
N ARG A 346 0.44 -25.76 2.13
CA ARG A 346 1.25 -26.29 3.25
C ARG A 346 0.40 -26.61 4.46
N ASP A 347 -0.18 -27.81 4.41
CA ASP A 347 -0.95 -28.40 5.49
C ASP A 347 -2.18 -27.54 5.90
N PRO A 348 -3.00 -27.14 4.92
CA PRO A 348 -4.21 -26.35 5.18
C PRO A 348 -5.26 -27.17 5.92
N ILE A 349 -6.02 -26.48 6.77
CA ILE A 349 -7.27 -26.95 7.33
C ILE A 349 -8.34 -25.89 7.04
N ALA A 350 -9.47 -26.32 6.51
CA ALA A 350 -10.64 -25.47 6.34
C ALA A 350 -11.83 -26.07 7.09
N TRP A 351 -12.74 -25.21 7.54
CA TRP A 351 -13.99 -25.62 8.19
C TRP A 351 -15.16 -24.91 7.53
N SER A 352 -16.24 -25.65 7.35
CA SER A 352 -17.54 -25.13 6.91
C SER A 352 -18.62 -25.87 7.69
N ASP A 353 -19.44 -25.14 8.44
CA ASP A 353 -20.40 -25.70 9.38
C ASP A 353 -19.78 -26.74 10.33
N ASP A 354 -20.29 -27.98 10.31
CA ASP A 354 -19.84 -29.13 11.09
C ASP A 354 -18.74 -29.96 10.41
N ARG A 355 -18.19 -29.47 9.28
CA ARG A 355 -17.21 -30.17 8.46
C ARG A 355 -15.84 -29.56 8.59
N GLN A 356 -14.84 -30.41 8.62
CA GLN A 356 -13.43 -30.08 8.53
C GLN A 356 -12.83 -30.70 7.28
N ILE A 357 -12.07 -29.91 6.54
CA ILE A 357 -11.45 -30.25 5.27
C ILE A 357 -9.93 -30.19 5.44
N LEU A 358 -9.24 -31.23 5.02
CA LEU A 358 -7.79 -31.38 5.12
C LEU A 358 -7.21 -31.86 3.78
N GLY A 359 -5.99 -31.48 3.50
CA GLY A 359 -5.24 -31.87 2.31
C GLY A 359 -3.86 -31.23 2.30
N GLU A 360 -3.05 -31.49 1.29
CA GLU A 360 -1.78 -30.77 1.09
C GLU A 360 -2.01 -29.40 0.43
N GLU A 361 -3.06 -29.30 -0.40
CA GLU A 361 -3.51 -28.09 -1.05
C GLU A 361 -5.04 -28.07 -1.13
N ILE A 362 -5.64 -26.94 -0.82
CA ILE A 362 -7.09 -26.73 -0.90
C ILE A 362 -7.34 -25.52 -1.80
N ASN A 363 -8.07 -25.73 -2.89
CA ASN A 363 -8.46 -24.72 -3.85
C ASN A 363 -9.98 -24.49 -3.76
N VAL A 364 -10.38 -23.28 -3.34
CA VAL A 364 -11.78 -22.88 -3.18
C VAL A 364 -12.15 -21.91 -4.28
N PHE A 365 -13.05 -22.32 -5.16
CA PHE A 365 -13.66 -21.47 -6.17
C PHE A 365 -14.91 -20.83 -5.61
N THR A 366 -15.01 -19.52 -5.79
CA THR A 366 -16.16 -18.74 -5.31
C THR A 366 -16.90 -18.13 -6.50
N ASN A 367 -18.19 -17.96 -6.37
CA ASN A 367 -18.96 -17.04 -7.19
C ASN A 367 -19.15 -15.71 -6.43
N ASP A 368 -19.95 -14.79 -6.94
CA ASP A 368 -20.12 -13.44 -6.40
C ASP A 368 -20.50 -13.39 -4.91
N SER A 369 -21.08 -14.44 -4.34
CA SER A 369 -21.60 -14.43 -2.97
C SER A 369 -21.30 -15.68 -2.15
N THR A 370 -21.02 -16.83 -2.77
CA THR A 370 -20.88 -18.12 -2.08
C THR A 370 -19.74 -18.96 -2.65
N ILE A 371 -19.43 -20.08 -1.96
CA ILE A 371 -18.54 -21.11 -2.49
C ILE A 371 -19.25 -21.82 -3.64
N ASP A 372 -18.54 -22.02 -4.77
CA ASP A 372 -18.98 -22.81 -5.90
C ASP A 372 -18.47 -24.24 -5.83
N SER A 373 -17.16 -24.39 -5.67
CA SER A 373 -16.53 -25.68 -5.58
C SER A 373 -15.22 -25.65 -4.76
N VAL A 374 -14.87 -26.79 -4.20
CA VAL A 374 -13.63 -27.00 -3.45
C VAL A 374 -12.91 -28.20 -4.03
N TYR A 375 -11.63 -28.01 -4.37
CA TYR A 375 -10.74 -29.06 -4.83
C TYR A 375 -9.67 -29.27 -3.76
N ILE A 376 -9.49 -30.52 -3.34
CA ILE A 376 -8.53 -30.91 -2.32
C ILE A 376 -7.57 -31.87 -2.98
N GLU A 377 -6.32 -31.47 -3.05
CA GLU A 377 -5.28 -32.25 -3.71
C GLU A 377 -4.37 -32.92 -2.69
N ARG A 378 -4.11 -34.16 -2.94
CA ARG A 378 -3.26 -35.04 -2.13
C ARG A 378 -3.70 -35.18 -0.68
N GLN A 379 -3.83 -36.41 -0.25
CA GLN A 379 -4.27 -36.76 1.12
C GLN A 379 -5.59 -36.09 1.53
N ALA A 380 -6.53 -35.98 0.58
CA ALA A 380 -7.81 -35.34 0.82
C ALA A 380 -8.60 -36.06 1.91
N LEU A 381 -9.05 -35.33 2.92
CA LEU A 381 -9.90 -35.86 3.99
C LEU A 381 -10.98 -34.83 4.35
N ILE A 382 -12.23 -35.23 4.32
CA ILE A 382 -13.33 -34.47 4.89
C ILE A 382 -13.85 -35.26 6.11
N VAL A 383 -13.99 -34.57 7.23
CA VAL A 383 -14.53 -35.10 8.49
C VAL A 383 -15.75 -34.27 8.87
N GLN A 384 -16.87 -34.89 9.08
CA GLN A 384 -18.09 -34.27 9.58
C GLN A 384 -18.36 -34.76 11.00
N SER A 385 -18.49 -33.83 11.95
CA SER A 385 -18.92 -34.15 13.31
C SER A 385 -20.44 -34.39 13.33
N LEU A 386 -20.85 -35.45 13.99
CA LEU A 386 -22.26 -35.77 14.19
C LEU A 386 -22.76 -35.24 15.54
N PRO A 387 -24.06 -35.11 15.76
CA PRO A 387 -24.63 -34.69 17.05
C PRO A 387 -24.13 -35.51 18.24
N ASP A 388 -23.89 -36.82 18.05
CA ASP A 388 -23.09 -37.62 18.96
C ASP A 388 -21.62 -37.33 18.72
N SER A 389 -20.99 -36.63 19.65
CA SER A 389 -19.60 -36.15 19.55
C SER A 389 -18.53 -37.23 19.39
N ALA A 390 -18.88 -38.52 19.56
CA ALA A 390 -18.00 -39.64 19.37
C ALA A 390 -17.97 -40.17 17.91
N LEU A 391 -19.00 -39.82 17.11
CA LEU A 391 -19.18 -40.30 15.75
C LEU A 391 -18.81 -39.24 14.71
N PHE A 392 -18.12 -39.66 13.65
CA PHE A 392 -17.67 -38.80 12.58
C PHE A 392 -17.89 -39.48 11.22
N ASN A 393 -18.63 -38.83 10.33
CA ASN A 393 -18.58 -39.20 8.92
C ASN A 393 -17.24 -38.82 8.35
N GLN A 394 -16.63 -39.67 7.55
CA GLN A 394 -15.30 -39.46 7.00
C GLN A 394 -15.28 -39.86 5.53
N VAL A 395 -14.64 -39.03 4.71
CA VAL A 395 -14.37 -39.33 3.31
C VAL A 395 -12.92 -39.01 3.02
N ALA A 396 -12.19 -39.98 2.53
CA ALA A 396 -10.77 -39.80 2.20
C ALA A 396 -10.47 -40.24 0.76
N GLY A 397 -9.42 -39.69 0.18
CA GLY A 397 -8.93 -40.05 -1.14
C GLY A 397 -7.71 -39.24 -1.56
N ASN A 398 -7.20 -39.51 -2.78
CA ASN A 398 -6.06 -38.75 -3.31
C ASN A 398 -6.46 -37.37 -3.81
N LEU A 399 -7.60 -37.28 -4.52
CA LEU A 399 -8.19 -36.05 -5.01
C LEU A 399 -9.68 -36.03 -4.62
N MET A 400 -10.13 -34.90 -4.13
CA MET A 400 -11.53 -34.69 -3.80
C MET A 400 -12.06 -33.39 -4.39
N GLN A 401 -13.28 -33.46 -4.90
CA GLN A 401 -14.00 -32.32 -5.47
C GLN A 401 -15.37 -32.23 -4.80
N ALA A 402 -15.62 -31.15 -4.09
CA ALA A 402 -16.93 -30.86 -3.49
C ALA A 402 -17.57 -29.69 -4.24
N TYR A 403 -18.81 -29.86 -4.65
CA TYR A 403 -19.60 -28.89 -5.38
C TYR A 403 -20.72 -28.34 -4.51
N PHE A 404 -20.91 -27.02 -4.55
CA PHE A 404 -21.84 -26.31 -3.69
C PHE A 404 -22.96 -25.65 -4.52
N ARG A 405 -24.11 -25.50 -3.91
CA ARG A 405 -25.23 -24.72 -4.43
C ARG A 405 -25.91 -24.01 -3.27
N ASN A 406 -25.99 -22.68 -3.34
CA ASN A 406 -26.54 -21.84 -2.26
C ASN A 406 -25.86 -22.07 -0.89
N GLY A 407 -24.55 -22.37 -0.89
CA GLY A 407 -23.80 -22.62 0.34
C GLY A 407 -23.80 -24.08 0.83
N ASP A 408 -24.68 -24.93 0.30
CA ASP A 408 -24.75 -26.35 0.68
C ASP A 408 -24.06 -27.27 -0.33
N ILE A 409 -23.33 -28.26 0.16
CA ILE A 409 -22.74 -29.32 -0.67
C ILE A 409 -23.86 -30.12 -1.31
N TYR A 410 -23.85 -30.22 -2.66
CA TYR A 410 -24.80 -31.10 -3.37
C TYR A 410 -24.14 -32.32 -3.98
N GLN A 411 -22.83 -32.29 -4.20
CA GLN A 411 -22.09 -33.43 -4.74
C GLN A 411 -20.65 -33.44 -4.24
N THR A 412 -20.13 -34.61 -3.89
CA THR A 412 -18.70 -34.85 -3.63
C THR A 412 -18.22 -35.98 -4.53
N ARG A 413 -17.09 -35.79 -5.18
CA ARG A 413 -16.38 -36.78 -5.99
C ARG A 413 -15.01 -37.04 -5.37
N VAL A 414 -14.63 -38.29 -5.29
CA VAL A 414 -13.35 -38.72 -4.74
C VAL A 414 -12.68 -39.65 -5.73
N ASP A 415 -11.46 -39.33 -6.08
CA ASP A 415 -10.65 -40.09 -7.04
C ASP A 415 -9.35 -40.60 -6.37
N GLY A 416 -9.11 -41.89 -6.54
CA GLY A 416 -7.91 -42.58 -6.04
C GLY A 416 -7.99 -42.92 -4.56
N ASN A 417 -7.94 -44.25 -4.23
CA ASN A 417 -7.99 -44.76 -2.86
C ASN A 417 -9.14 -44.17 -2.03
N ALA A 418 -10.31 -44.09 -2.65
CA ALA A 418 -11.46 -43.48 -2.04
C ALA A 418 -12.04 -44.35 -0.92
N ILE A 419 -12.17 -43.80 0.29
CA ILE A 419 -12.71 -44.48 1.46
C ILE A 419 -13.83 -43.62 2.06
N LEU A 420 -14.94 -44.27 2.42
CA LEU A 420 -16.06 -43.63 3.09
C LEU A 420 -16.35 -44.37 4.41
N VAL A 421 -16.50 -43.62 5.47
CA VAL A 421 -17.10 -44.04 6.74
C VAL A 421 -18.35 -43.16 6.95
N ASN A 422 -19.52 -43.78 7.05
CA ASN A 422 -20.79 -43.06 7.17
C ASN A 422 -21.71 -43.68 8.21
N PHE A 423 -22.26 -42.87 9.05
CA PHE A 423 -23.26 -43.23 10.05
C PHE A 423 -24.63 -42.68 9.62
N PRO A 424 -25.48 -43.46 8.98
CA PRO A 424 -26.82 -43.03 8.63
C PRO A 424 -27.64 -42.74 9.89
N MET A 425 -28.26 -41.56 9.92
CA MET A 425 -29.15 -41.18 11.01
C MET A 425 -30.59 -41.59 10.66
N GLU A 426 -31.21 -42.33 11.54
CA GLU A 426 -32.62 -42.71 11.43
C GLU A 426 -33.55 -41.50 11.66
N LYS A 427 -34.89 -41.71 11.45
CA LYS A 427 -35.88 -40.63 11.58
C LYS A 427 -35.98 -40.10 13.02
N ASP A 428 -35.71 -40.92 14.00
CA ASP A 428 -35.70 -40.62 15.42
C ASP A 428 -34.37 -40.05 15.94
N SER A 429 -33.48 -39.71 15.02
CA SER A 429 -32.14 -39.20 15.30
C SER A 429 -31.18 -40.21 15.95
N THR A 430 -31.47 -41.51 15.87
CA THR A 430 -30.58 -42.59 16.34
C THR A 430 -29.63 -43.06 15.25
N PHE A 431 -28.49 -43.62 15.66
CA PHE A 431 -27.51 -44.24 14.79
C PHE A 431 -27.52 -45.76 15.10
N LEU A 432 -27.91 -46.60 14.13
CA LEU A 432 -28.02 -48.02 14.32
C LEU A 432 -26.85 -48.79 13.75
N TYR A 433 -26.27 -48.28 12.68
CA TYR A 433 -25.19 -48.94 11.97
C TYR A 433 -24.19 -47.97 11.35
N GLN A 434 -23.03 -48.50 10.99
CA GLN A 434 -21.94 -47.83 10.32
C GLN A 434 -21.71 -48.50 8.97
N ASN A 435 -21.59 -47.70 7.92
CA ASN A 435 -21.15 -48.13 6.62
C ASN A 435 -19.70 -47.78 6.40
N TYR A 436 -18.95 -48.74 5.90
CA TYR A 436 -17.56 -48.62 5.44
C TYR A 436 -17.50 -49.01 3.97
N CYS A 437 -16.88 -48.18 3.13
CA CYS A 437 -16.71 -48.49 1.73
C CYS A 437 -15.34 -48.02 1.23
N GLU A 438 -14.65 -48.92 0.53
CA GLU A 438 -13.42 -48.65 -0.22
C GLU A 438 -13.70 -48.82 -1.71
N ALA A 439 -13.15 -47.94 -2.57
CA ALA A 439 -13.21 -48.07 -4.01
C ALA A 439 -12.10 -47.25 -4.66
N ALA A 440 -11.88 -47.42 -5.98
CA ALA A 440 -10.99 -46.55 -6.71
C ALA A 440 -11.56 -45.11 -6.81
N LYS A 441 -12.91 -44.98 -6.91
CA LYS A 441 -13.62 -43.73 -6.97
C LYS A 441 -14.92 -43.79 -6.21
N LEU A 442 -15.30 -42.67 -5.60
CA LEU A 442 -16.59 -42.48 -4.94
C LEU A 442 -17.28 -41.22 -5.47
N ARG A 443 -18.62 -41.27 -5.52
CA ARG A 443 -19.48 -40.11 -5.73
C ARG A 443 -20.62 -40.16 -4.72
N VAL A 444 -20.80 -39.05 -4.03
CA VAL A 444 -21.88 -38.83 -3.07
C VAL A 444 -22.70 -37.64 -3.55
N ASP A 445 -23.99 -37.85 -3.80
CA ASP A 445 -24.92 -36.78 -4.09
C ASP A 445 -25.74 -36.50 -2.81
N VAL A 446 -25.80 -35.23 -2.42
CA VAL A 446 -26.42 -34.76 -1.17
C VAL A 446 -27.57 -33.82 -1.52
N ARG A 447 -28.67 -33.94 -0.80
CA ARG A 447 -29.81 -33.00 -0.83
C ARG A 447 -30.35 -32.84 0.60
N ASP A 448 -30.64 -31.60 0.98
CA ASP A 448 -31.14 -31.27 2.31
C ASP A 448 -30.23 -31.84 3.44
N LYS A 449 -28.92 -31.69 3.26
CA LYS A 449 -27.86 -32.19 4.15
C LYS A 449 -27.84 -33.72 4.35
N LYS A 450 -28.64 -34.48 3.56
CA LYS A 450 -28.71 -35.94 3.60
C LYS A 450 -28.19 -36.55 2.32
N MET A 451 -27.43 -37.64 2.45
CA MET A 451 -26.97 -38.44 1.31
C MET A 451 -28.18 -39.03 0.58
N GLN A 452 -28.33 -38.73 -0.72
CA GLN A 452 -29.42 -39.21 -1.58
C GLN A 452 -28.97 -40.35 -2.47
N ARG A 453 -27.72 -40.25 -2.98
CA ARG A 453 -27.15 -41.27 -3.85
C ARG A 453 -25.68 -41.47 -3.49
N PHE A 454 -25.28 -42.71 -3.55
CA PHE A 454 -23.93 -43.12 -3.37
C PHE A 454 -23.54 -44.03 -4.52
N TRP A 455 -22.37 -43.80 -5.09
CA TRP A 455 -21.75 -44.64 -6.11
C TRP A 455 -20.32 -44.88 -5.77
N ALA A 456 -19.90 -46.17 -5.89
CA ALA A 456 -18.55 -46.60 -5.64
C ALA A 456 -18.09 -47.53 -6.77
N GLY A 457 -16.87 -47.41 -7.26
CA GLY A 457 -16.34 -48.27 -8.31
C GLY A 457 -15.02 -47.76 -8.89
N PRO A 458 -14.34 -48.57 -9.74
CA PRO A 458 -14.49 -50.01 -9.87
C PRO A 458 -14.06 -50.77 -8.59
N ASN A 459 -14.45 -52.04 -8.49
CA ASN A 459 -14.09 -52.99 -7.43
C ASN A 459 -14.38 -52.48 -6.00
N PRO A 460 -15.64 -52.09 -5.69
CA PRO A 460 -15.96 -51.60 -4.35
C PRO A 460 -15.94 -52.72 -3.31
N ILE A 461 -15.43 -52.41 -2.14
CA ILE A 461 -15.55 -53.26 -0.93
C ILE A 461 -16.45 -52.48 0.04
N ALA A 462 -17.65 -52.99 0.30
CA ALA A 462 -18.60 -52.35 1.21
C ALA A 462 -18.92 -53.30 2.36
N LYS A 463 -18.94 -52.74 3.58
CA LYS A 463 -19.26 -53.47 4.81
C LYS A 463 -20.19 -52.60 5.68
N THR A 464 -21.16 -53.23 6.31
CA THR A 464 -22.04 -52.59 7.28
C THR A 464 -21.89 -53.25 8.63
N TYR A 465 -21.69 -52.46 9.68
CA TYR A 465 -21.52 -52.92 11.04
C TYR A 465 -22.60 -52.32 11.95
N PRO A 466 -23.11 -53.10 12.92
CA PRO A 466 -23.85 -52.48 14.03
C PRO A 466 -22.93 -51.46 14.76
N ILE A 467 -23.53 -50.44 15.35
CA ILE A 467 -22.77 -49.43 16.09
C ILE A 467 -21.88 -50.07 17.16
N GLY A 468 -20.63 -49.67 17.22
CA GLY A 468 -19.65 -50.18 18.19
C GLY A 468 -19.01 -51.53 17.84
N MET A 469 -19.44 -52.17 16.74
CA MET A 469 -18.90 -53.49 16.32
C MET A 469 -17.93 -53.40 15.14
N ALA A 470 -17.70 -52.23 14.60
CA ALA A 470 -16.70 -52.05 13.54
C ALA A 470 -15.26 -52.17 14.08
N PRO A 471 -14.34 -52.77 13.31
CA PRO A 471 -12.92 -52.74 13.63
C PRO A 471 -12.43 -51.29 13.75
N PRO A 472 -11.45 -50.98 14.63
CA PRO A 472 -10.97 -49.63 14.83
C PRO A 472 -10.53 -48.90 13.55
N GLU A 473 -9.91 -49.61 12.60
CA GLU A 473 -9.47 -49.09 11.30
C GLU A 473 -10.62 -48.74 10.35
N HIS A 474 -11.81 -49.33 10.56
CA HIS A 474 -13.02 -48.99 9.81
C HIS A 474 -13.85 -47.92 10.52
N ASN A 475 -13.64 -47.68 11.81
CA ASN A 475 -14.34 -46.66 12.57
C ASN A 475 -13.68 -45.28 12.39
N ARG A 476 -12.34 -45.25 12.44
CA ARG A 476 -11.56 -44.05 12.18
C ARG A 476 -10.46 -44.33 11.19
N LEU A 477 -10.41 -43.55 10.12
CA LEU A 477 -9.39 -43.69 9.08
C LEU A 477 -8.01 -43.38 9.63
N ALA A 478 -6.96 -43.99 9.05
CA ALA A 478 -5.59 -43.87 9.54
C ALA A 478 -5.08 -42.40 9.57
N ASN A 479 -5.61 -41.53 8.68
CA ASN A 479 -5.31 -40.12 8.62
C ASN A 479 -6.34 -39.24 9.36
N PHE A 480 -7.23 -39.84 10.16
CA PHE A 480 -8.20 -39.10 10.94
C PHE A 480 -7.54 -38.08 11.87
N ALA A 481 -7.96 -36.86 11.81
CA ALA A 481 -7.57 -35.79 12.73
C ALA A 481 -8.69 -34.78 12.86
N TRP A 482 -8.93 -34.28 14.07
CA TRP A 482 -9.94 -33.27 14.36
C TRP A 482 -9.29 -32.10 15.08
N PHE A 483 -9.35 -30.90 14.49
CA PHE A 483 -8.61 -29.70 14.90
C PHE A 483 -9.54 -28.56 15.30
N ASP A 484 -10.70 -28.84 15.87
CA ASP A 484 -11.66 -27.78 16.23
C ASP A 484 -11.09 -26.76 17.24
N ASN A 485 -10.10 -27.18 18.05
CA ASN A 485 -9.40 -26.35 19.03
C ASN A 485 -8.60 -25.19 18.41
N ILE A 486 -8.18 -25.30 17.15
CA ILE A 486 -7.43 -24.24 16.46
C ILE A 486 -8.28 -23.48 15.45
N ARG A 487 -9.56 -23.86 15.30
CA ARG A 487 -10.50 -23.19 14.40
C ARG A 487 -10.71 -21.74 14.79
N PRO A 488 -10.57 -20.77 13.87
CA PRO A 488 -10.91 -19.38 14.14
C PRO A 488 -12.40 -19.20 14.45
N ARG A 489 -12.73 -18.54 15.56
CA ARG A 489 -14.10 -18.33 16.01
C ARG A 489 -14.66 -16.94 15.69
N GLY A 490 -13.76 -15.98 15.38
CA GLY A 490 -14.11 -14.62 15.04
C GLY A 490 -12.92 -13.84 14.49
N PRO A 491 -13.13 -12.59 14.05
CA PRO A 491 -12.05 -11.74 13.54
C PRO A 491 -10.94 -11.45 14.55
N GLU A 492 -11.28 -11.35 15.84
CA GLU A 492 -10.32 -11.06 16.92
C GLU A 492 -9.42 -12.27 17.20
N ASP A 493 -9.94 -13.48 17.02
CA ASP A 493 -9.24 -14.74 17.25
C ASP A 493 -8.14 -15.01 16.20
N LEU A 494 -8.11 -14.25 15.11
CA LEU A 494 -7.14 -14.44 14.04
C LEU A 494 -5.70 -14.10 14.44
N PHE A 495 -5.49 -13.24 15.43
CA PHE A 495 -4.16 -12.81 15.84
C PHE A 495 -3.45 -13.79 16.77
N GLU A 496 -4.16 -14.78 17.30
CA GLU A 496 -3.59 -15.81 18.16
C GLU A 496 -3.21 -17.05 17.34
N TRP A 497 -1.91 -17.24 17.14
CA TRP A 497 -1.42 -18.46 16.49
C TRP A 497 -1.49 -19.63 17.45
N ARG A 498 -2.23 -20.67 17.08
CA ARG A 498 -2.36 -21.92 17.79
C ARG A 498 -1.73 -23.02 16.94
N PRO A 499 -0.51 -23.49 17.27
CA PRO A 499 0.13 -24.57 16.53
C PRO A 499 -0.64 -25.88 16.72
N LYS A 500 -0.64 -26.71 15.69
CA LYS A 500 -1.15 -28.08 15.80
C LYS A 500 -0.32 -28.84 16.83
N SER A 501 -0.95 -29.52 17.76
CA SER A 501 -0.24 -30.43 18.67
C SER A 501 0.34 -31.63 17.88
N ALA A 502 1.39 -32.26 18.43
CA ALA A 502 1.99 -33.42 17.78
C ALA A 502 0.99 -34.57 17.57
N GLU A 503 -0.01 -34.69 18.47
CA GLU A 503 -1.08 -35.71 18.41
C GLU A 503 -2.13 -35.40 17.34
N THR A 504 -2.23 -34.12 16.90
CA THR A 504 -3.24 -33.64 15.95
C THR A 504 -2.66 -33.35 14.57
N ARG A 505 -1.37 -33.60 14.32
CA ARG A 505 -0.81 -33.53 12.97
C ARG A 505 -1.48 -34.59 12.10
N LEU A 506 -1.77 -34.23 10.84
CA LEU A 506 -2.12 -35.22 9.82
C LEU A 506 -1.03 -36.30 9.86
N LYS A 507 -1.41 -37.51 10.29
CA LYS A 507 -0.54 -38.67 10.09
C LYS A 507 -0.48 -38.90 8.59
N GLU A 508 0.71 -38.80 8.01
CA GLU A 508 0.91 -39.23 6.62
C GLU A 508 0.35 -40.63 6.50
N MET A 509 -0.65 -40.80 5.66
CA MET A 509 -1.06 -42.13 5.27
C MET A 509 0.16 -42.78 4.63
N PRO A 510 0.63 -43.94 5.10
CA PRO A 510 1.57 -44.72 4.31
C PRO A 510 0.95 -44.78 2.90
N ARG A 511 1.67 -44.28 1.89
CA ARG A 511 1.21 -44.29 0.50
C ARG A 511 0.82 -45.74 0.18
N ARG A 512 -0.41 -46.08 0.46
CA ARG A 512 -1.04 -47.29 -0.01
C ARG A 512 -1.18 -47.09 -1.50
N ASN A 513 -0.23 -47.63 -2.23
CA ASN A 513 -0.26 -47.77 -3.67
C ASN A 513 0.10 -46.51 -4.47
N ALA A 514 1.22 -46.57 -5.12
CA ALA A 514 1.49 -45.93 -6.35
C ALA A 514 0.24 -45.89 -7.25
N PRO A 515 0.05 -44.84 -8.11
CA PRO A 515 -1.05 -44.81 -9.07
C PRO A 515 -1.18 -46.16 -9.79
N LEU A 516 -2.40 -46.58 -10.14
CA LEU A 516 -2.67 -47.86 -10.83
C LEU A 516 -1.71 -48.17 -11.98
N GLN A 517 -1.15 -47.19 -12.65
CA GLN A 517 -0.09 -47.34 -13.64
C GLN A 517 1.24 -47.82 -13.10
N SER A 518 1.59 -47.53 -11.84
CA SER A 518 2.83 -48.03 -11.23
C SER A 518 2.66 -49.43 -10.64
N LEU A 519 1.45 -49.90 -10.35
CA LEU A 519 1.17 -51.28 -9.97
C LEU A 519 1.39 -52.23 -11.14
N HIS A 520 0.99 -51.85 -12.36
CA HIS A 520 1.26 -52.69 -13.55
C HIS A 520 2.75 -52.78 -13.90
N LEU A 521 3.51 -51.71 -13.61
CA LEU A 521 4.96 -51.73 -13.81
C LEU A 521 5.69 -52.56 -12.74
N GLN A 522 5.19 -52.59 -11.50
CA GLN A 522 5.79 -53.40 -10.42
C GLN A 522 5.45 -54.90 -10.56
N THR A 523 4.25 -55.29 -10.98
CA THR A 523 3.91 -56.68 -11.28
C THR A 523 4.69 -57.19 -12.48
N ALA A 524 4.88 -56.40 -13.52
CA ALA A 524 5.72 -56.82 -14.66
C ALA A 524 7.22 -56.91 -14.31
N ALA A 525 7.71 -56.07 -13.35
CA ALA A 525 9.08 -56.15 -12.88
C ALA A 525 9.33 -57.36 -11.93
N ASN A 526 8.34 -57.75 -11.11
CA ASN A 526 8.44 -58.92 -10.24
C ASN A 526 8.34 -60.23 -11.03
N ASP A 527 7.52 -60.32 -12.07
CA ASP A 527 7.45 -61.50 -12.93
C ASP A 527 8.72 -61.69 -13.77
N SER A 528 9.40 -60.62 -14.18
CA SER A 528 10.68 -60.72 -14.88
C SER A 528 11.87 -61.07 -13.96
N THR A 529 11.73 -60.89 -12.63
CA THR A 529 12.79 -61.20 -11.65
C THR A 529 12.67 -62.64 -11.14
N GLN A 530 11.47 -63.30 -11.18
CA GLN A 530 11.29 -64.68 -10.79
C GLN A 530 11.77 -65.69 -11.84
N LEU A 531 11.97 -65.30 -13.08
CA LEU A 531 12.46 -66.18 -14.16
C LEU A 531 14.00 -66.24 -14.26
N LYS A 532 14.77 -65.60 -13.37
CA LYS A 532 16.25 -65.58 -13.43
C LYS A 532 16.98 -66.11 -12.18
N THR A 533 16.31 -66.74 -11.23
CA THR A 533 16.94 -67.24 -10.01
C THR A 533 16.74 -68.73 -9.81
N GLU A 534 17.00 -69.58 -10.84
CA GLU A 534 17.37 -70.96 -10.69
C GLU A 534 18.70 -71.15 -11.40
N ASN A 535 19.80 -70.99 -10.69
CA ASN A 535 21.08 -71.61 -10.79
C ASN A 535 22.19 -70.75 -10.21
N ALA A 536 22.58 -71.06 -9.00
CA ALA A 536 23.93 -71.14 -8.52
C ALA A 536 24.05 -70.89 -7.01
N GLN A 537 24.30 -71.93 -6.27
CA GLN A 537 24.73 -71.88 -4.88
C GLN A 537 26.28 -71.90 -4.78
N PRO A 538 26.88 -71.82 -3.60
CA PRO A 538 27.68 -70.68 -3.14
C PRO A 538 29.15 -71.03 -2.90
N LYS A 539 30.01 -70.05 -2.69
CA LYS A 539 31.25 -70.31 -1.86
C LYS A 539 31.70 -69.03 -1.15
N SER A 540 31.90 -69.20 0.11
CA SER A 540 32.48 -68.41 1.19
C SER A 540 33.78 -67.66 0.85
N SER A 541 34.06 -66.53 1.43
CA SER A 541 34.94 -66.30 2.56
C SER A 541 35.45 -64.85 2.70
N LYS A 542 35.35 -64.38 3.94
CA LYS A 542 36.31 -63.60 4.74
C LYS A 542 36.92 -62.29 4.28
N VAL A 543 36.56 -61.26 5.07
CA VAL A 543 37.41 -60.37 5.90
C VAL A 543 38.49 -59.55 5.23
N ALA A 544 38.39 -58.23 5.37
CA ALA A 544 39.32 -57.38 6.14
C ALA A 544 39.06 -55.90 5.96
N ASN A 545 39.15 -55.19 7.07
CA ASN A 545 39.25 -53.76 7.28
C ASN A 545 40.36 -53.10 6.49
N SER A 546 40.18 -51.82 6.13
CA SER A 546 41.12 -50.77 6.58
C SER A 546 40.66 -49.40 6.18
N GLU A 547 40.79 -48.51 7.12
CA GLU A 547 40.75 -47.07 7.07
C GLU A 547 41.72 -46.45 6.05
N THR A 548 41.46 -45.31 5.48
CA THR A 548 42.23 -44.09 5.77
C THR A 548 41.91 -42.94 4.77
N LYS A 549 41.65 -41.77 5.41
CA LYS A 549 42.03 -40.38 5.10
C LYS A 549 41.90 -39.75 3.70
N ALA A 550 41.17 -38.70 3.79
CA ALA A 550 41.36 -37.30 3.29
C ALA A 550 42.45 -37.02 2.26
N THR A 551 42.11 -36.22 1.24
CA THR A 551 42.74 -34.93 0.98
C THR A 551 42.02 -34.14 -0.11
N THR A 552 41.97 -32.87 0.15
CA THR A 552 41.62 -31.70 -0.64
C THR A 552 42.40 -31.57 -1.96
N SER A 553 41.77 -31.07 -3.04
CA SER A 553 42.39 -30.03 -3.86
C SER A 553 41.44 -29.42 -4.87
N GLN A 554 41.53 -28.10 -4.92
CA GLN A 554 40.98 -27.16 -5.88
C GLN A 554 41.65 -27.27 -7.26
N ALA A 555 40.96 -26.90 -8.30
CA ALA A 555 41.43 -26.06 -9.42
C ALA A 555 40.26 -25.88 -10.42
N LYS A 556 39.78 -24.72 -10.58
CA LYS A 556 39.99 -23.62 -11.54
C LYS A 556 39.89 -23.94 -13.03
N ALA A 557 38.93 -23.23 -13.64
CA ALA A 557 39.00 -22.43 -14.88
C ALA A 557 38.92 -23.22 -16.20
N THR A 558 38.21 -22.85 -17.20
CA THR A 558 37.99 -21.63 -17.99
C THR A 558 37.23 -21.99 -19.27
N THR A 559 36.29 -21.09 -19.66
CA THR A 559 36.03 -20.53 -21.00
C THR A 559 35.82 -21.44 -22.22
N SER A 560 34.70 -21.38 -22.95
CA SER A 560 34.45 -20.49 -24.08
C SER A 560 33.26 -20.94 -24.94
N GLN A 561 32.43 -19.96 -25.23
CA GLN A 561 31.70 -19.64 -26.45
C GLN A 561 31.47 -20.70 -27.55
N LYS A 562 30.19 -20.86 -27.99
CA LYS A 562 29.78 -20.32 -29.31
C LYS A 562 28.28 -20.47 -29.52
N ALA A 563 27.72 -19.41 -30.03
CA ALA A 563 26.38 -19.22 -30.54
C ALA A 563 26.07 -20.09 -31.77
N THR A 564 24.83 -20.47 -31.93
CA THR A 564 24.25 -20.56 -33.28
C THR A 564 22.76 -20.23 -33.24
N THR A 565 22.47 -19.18 -33.95
CA THR A 565 21.20 -18.63 -34.39
C THR A 565 20.47 -19.61 -35.34
N SER A 566 19.16 -19.78 -35.17
CA SER A 566 18.32 -20.08 -36.32
C SER A 566 16.94 -19.41 -36.14
N GLN A 567 16.75 -18.43 -37.02
CA GLN A 567 15.48 -17.78 -37.33
C GLN A 567 14.59 -18.78 -38.09
N ALA A 568 13.30 -18.79 -37.79
CA ALA A 568 12.26 -19.23 -38.71
C ALA A 568 11.16 -18.16 -38.75
N LYS A 569 11.12 -17.49 -39.86
CA LYS A 569 10.01 -16.68 -40.35
C LYS A 569 8.77 -17.57 -40.56
N VAL A 570 7.61 -17.10 -40.16
CA VAL A 570 6.34 -17.49 -40.81
C VAL A 570 5.54 -16.23 -41.10
N THR A 571 5.19 -16.15 -42.32
CA THR A 571 4.55 -15.15 -43.14
C THR A 571 3.12 -14.85 -42.75
N ALA A 572 2.77 -13.60 -42.88
CA ALA A 572 1.41 -13.06 -42.88
C ALA A 572 0.64 -13.52 -44.15
N SER A 573 -0.64 -13.80 -44.03
CA SER A 573 -1.60 -13.68 -45.09
C SER A 573 -2.83 -12.91 -44.66
N GLN A 574 -2.94 -11.73 -45.26
CA GLN A 574 -4.14 -10.90 -45.28
C GLN A 574 -5.22 -11.57 -46.13
N THR A 575 -6.47 -11.49 -45.72
CA THR A 575 -7.59 -11.49 -46.67
C THR A 575 -8.61 -10.43 -46.25
N LYS A 576 -8.79 -9.48 -47.13
CA LYS A 576 -9.84 -8.46 -47.20
C LYS A 576 -11.18 -9.07 -47.61
N ALA A 577 -12.27 -8.58 -47.08
CA ALA A 577 -13.57 -8.38 -47.78
C ALA A 577 -14.39 -7.42 -46.91
N THR A 578 -14.48 -6.21 -47.26
CA THR A 578 -15.35 -5.38 -48.08
C THR A 578 -16.86 -5.47 -47.77
N THR A 579 -17.35 -4.37 -47.21
CA THR A 579 -18.50 -3.51 -47.52
C THR A 579 -19.92 -4.12 -47.52
N SER A 580 -20.83 -3.58 -46.76
CA SER A 580 -21.84 -2.66 -47.27
C SER A 580 -22.71 -2.02 -46.18
N GLN A 581 -22.94 -0.75 -46.45
CA GLN A 581 -23.84 0.18 -45.76
C GLN A 581 -25.31 -0.26 -45.83
N LYS A 582 -26.11 0.11 -44.84
CA LYS A 582 -27.23 1.04 -45.07
C LYS A 582 -27.82 1.57 -43.76
N ALA A 583 -27.95 2.84 -43.78
CA ALA A 583 -28.67 3.68 -42.86
C ALA A 583 -30.19 3.42 -42.89
N THR A 584 -30.88 3.67 -41.79
CA THR A 584 -32.15 4.37 -41.82
C THR A 584 -32.40 5.13 -40.52
N THR A 585 -32.63 6.37 -40.70
CA THR A 585 -33.07 7.49 -39.86
C THR A 585 -34.53 7.34 -39.43
N SER A 586 -34.88 7.82 -38.25
CA SER A 586 -36.04 8.66 -37.92
C SER A 586 -36.15 8.77 -36.41
N GLN A 587 -35.87 9.93 -35.78
CA GLN A 587 -36.78 11.05 -35.54
C GLN A 587 -38.08 10.61 -34.84
N THR A 588 -38.28 11.14 -33.64
CA THR A 588 -39.19 12.23 -33.23
C THR A 588 -39.09 12.39 -31.72
N LYS A 589 -38.63 13.50 -31.18
CA LYS A 589 -39.32 14.72 -30.76
C LYS A 589 -40.30 14.60 -29.59
N GLU A 590 -39.97 15.37 -28.56
CA GLU A 590 -40.74 16.34 -27.78
C GLU A 590 -41.95 15.91 -26.94
N ALA A 591 -41.84 16.27 -25.71
CA ALA A 591 -42.74 17.22 -24.99
C ALA A 591 -42.24 17.30 -23.53
N GLN A 592 -41.59 18.29 -23.03
CA GLN A 592 -42.02 19.60 -22.47
C GLN A 592 -43.44 19.58 -21.79
N GLU A 593 -43.46 19.90 -20.58
CA GLU A 593 -43.99 21.07 -19.88
C GLU A 593 -44.59 20.73 -18.51
N THR A 594 -44.02 21.36 -17.53
CA THR A 594 -44.58 22.34 -16.56
C THR A 594 -45.79 21.98 -15.70
N LYS A 595 -45.61 22.21 -14.42
CA LYS A 595 -46.30 23.16 -13.54
C LYS A 595 -45.94 22.85 -12.09
N LYS A 596 -45.17 23.71 -11.44
CA LYS A 596 -45.53 24.94 -10.69
C LYS A 596 -46.62 24.76 -9.62
N THR A 597 -46.16 25.13 -8.43
CA THR A 597 -46.82 25.92 -7.37
C THR A 597 -47.78 25.20 -6.41
N LYS A 598 -47.49 25.29 -5.17
CA LYS A 598 -47.81 26.26 -4.11
C LYS A 598 -47.49 25.62 -2.75
N THR A 599 -46.62 26.27 -2.01
CA THR A 599 -46.93 27.18 -0.87
C THR A 599 -47.98 26.67 0.10
N THR A 600 -47.67 26.47 1.37
CA THR A 600 -47.62 27.49 2.41
C THR A 600 -47.55 26.80 3.78
N LYS A 601 -46.71 27.37 4.66
CA LYS A 601 -46.98 27.72 6.08
C LYS A 601 -47.67 26.63 6.95
N ALA A 602 -47.28 26.38 8.12
CA ALA A 602 -46.87 27.21 9.24
C ALA A 602 -46.46 26.30 10.40
N THR A 603 -45.43 26.62 11.08
CA THR A 603 -45.35 27.19 12.42
C THR A 603 -45.63 26.34 13.62
N LYS A 604 -44.61 26.40 14.52
CA LYS A 604 -44.71 26.34 16.00
C LYS A 604 -45.09 25.01 16.62
N ALA A 605 -44.50 24.59 17.63
CA ALA A 605 -43.70 25.08 18.74
C ALA A 605 -43.57 23.91 19.73
N ALA A 606 -42.46 23.95 20.36
CA ALA A 606 -42.25 23.68 21.77
C ALA A 606 -42.63 22.26 22.34
N LYS A 607 -41.66 21.51 22.69
CA LYS A 607 -41.18 21.42 24.06
C LYS A 607 -39.82 20.72 24.06
#